data_37c9b1bafcf1b7afe001b82696e3c037
#
_entry.id   37c9b1bafcf1b7afe001b82696e3c037
#
_cell.length_a   1.000
_cell.length_b   1.000
_cell.length_c   1.000
_cell.angle_alpha   90.00
_cell.angle_beta   90.00
_cell.angle_gamma   90.00
#
_symmetry.space_group_name_H-M   'P 1'
#
loop_
_entity.id
_entity.type
_entity.pdbx_description
1 polymer ?
#
loop_
_entity_poly.entity_id
_entity_poly.type
_entity_poly.pdbx_seq_one_letter_code
_entity_poly.pdbx_strand_id
1 'polypeptide(L)'
;DDDGGMDIMEQMNPNTIKKIKGLMKRGINRGSIEALIDNLPDREALALTIFSESIVSKDSPDSMRAIGETVLNRVNDKTYSFKNQNTLKDVLKSRSNKGEGSKMFSYEGLEPKYLTPRLPEMLNNKYWQKALDAADNALETEPDMEQYKLRDDVFTYGRVGEASDRLKSNKRNEYLTTIGEHDFYSRTPEKGGGISSETMGESSEFYR
;
A
#
# COMPACT_ATOMS: atom_id res chain seq x y z
N ASP A 1 -37.43 -1.26 20.76
CA ASP A 1 -37.11 -0.15 19.86
C ASP A 1 -35.66 -0.33 19.43
N ASP A 2 -35.51 -1.05 18.30
CA ASP A 2 -34.24 -1.34 17.67
C ASP A 2 -33.93 -0.15 16.76
N ASP A 3 -33.22 0.82 17.31
CA ASP A 3 -32.76 1.97 16.56
C ASP A 3 -31.58 1.50 15.69
N GLY A 4 -31.95 0.88 14.57
CA GLY A 4 -31.01 0.47 13.54
C GLY A 4 -30.27 1.70 13.00
N GLY A 5 -29.20 2.08 13.67
CA GLY A 5 -28.26 3.06 13.18
C GLY A 5 -27.84 2.65 11.77
N MET A 6 -28.40 3.31 10.76
CA MET A 6 -27.87 3.26 9.42
C MET A 6 -26.43 3.76 9.53
N ASP A 7 -25.48 2.86 9.40
CA ASP A 7 -24.08 3.20 9.16
C ASP A 7 -24.06 4.10 7.93
N ILE A 8 -23.99 5.41 8.16
CA ILE A 8 -23.87 6.40 7.08
C ILE A 8 -22.46 6.19 6.52
N MET A 9 -22.38 5.41 5.44
CA MET A 9 -21.12 5.26 4.71
C MET A 9 -20.60 6.64 4.35
N GLU A 10 -19.44 6.97 4.86
CA GLU A 10 -18.77 8.23 4.52
C GLU A 10 -18.60 8.32 3.00
N GLN A 11 -19.15 9.35 2.39
CA GLN A 11 -19.00 9.54 0.95
C GLN A 11 -17.57 9.97 0.64
N MET A 12 -17.03 9.48 -0.46
CA MET A 12 -15.72 9.93 -0.95
C MET A 12 -15.72 11.47 -1.07
N ASN A 13 -14.66 12.10 -0.56
CA ASN A 13 -14.48 13.54 -0.62
C ASN A 13 -14.69 14.05 -2.07
N PRO A 14 -15.58 15.03 -2.32
CA PRO A 14 -15.87 15.55 -3.66
C PRO A 14 -14.63 16.04 -4.41
N ASN A 15 -13.65 16.61 -3.69
CA ASN A 15 -12.39 17.03 -4.29
C ASN A 15 -11.55 15.83 -4.77
N THR A 16 -11.55 14.75 -4.04
CA THR A 16 -10.87 13.50 -4.42
C THR A 16 -11.55 12.89 -5.64
N ILE A 17 -12.88 12.84 -5.67
CA ILE A 17 -13.64 12.41 -6.85
C ILE A 17 -13.28 13.25 -8.08
N LYS A 18 -13.24 14.56 -7.94
CA LYS A 18 -12.90 15.49 -9.04
C LYS A 18 -11.50 15.23 -9.57
N LYS A 19 -10.51 15.00 -8.68
CA LYS A 19 -9.13 14.70 -9.06
C LYS A 19 -9.05 13.38 -9.84
N ILE A 20 -9.69 12.32 -9.35
CA ILE A 20 -9.71 11.01 -10.00
C ILE A 20 -10.38 11.08 -11.38
N LYS A 21 -11.57 11.70 -11.47
CA LYS A 21 -12.26 11.91 -12.75
C LYS A 21 -11.43 12.74 -13.72
N GLY A 22 -10.68 13.72 -13.22
CA GLY A 22 -9.75 14.50 -14.01
C GLY A 22 -8.62 13.65 -14.61
N LEU A 23 -8.08 12.72 -13.84
CA LEU A 23 -7.07 11.77 -14.33
C LEU A 23 -7.64 10.85 -15.40
N MET A 24 -8.83 10.31 -15.19
CA MET A 24 -9.49 9.42 -16.16
C MET A 24 -9.68 10.09 -17.53
N LYS A 25 -9.93 11.40 -17.54
CA LYS A 25 -10.14 12.16 -18.79
C LYS A 25 -8.84 12.49 -19.54
N ARG A 26 -7.77 12.78 -18.80
CA ARG A 26 -6.50 13.28 -19.38
C ARG A 26 -5.49 12.19 -19.68
N GLY A 27 -5.77 10.97 -19.27
CA GLY A 27 -4.80 9.89 -19.27
C GLY A 27 -3.90 9.95 -18.02
N ILE A 28 -3.33 8.82 -17.67
CA ILE A 28 -2.56 8.64 -16.45
C ILE A 28 -1.13 8.29 -16.81
N ASN A 29 -0.20 8.99 -16.20
CA ASN A 29 1.21 8.68 -16.19
C ASN A 29 1.76 8.75 -14.76
N ARG A 30 3.01 8.34 -14.54
CA ARG A 30 3.62 8.34 -13.21
C ARG A 30 3.62 9.73 -12.58
N GLY A 31 3.91 10.77 -13.36
CA GLY A 31 3.91 12.16 -12.86
C GLY A 31 2.54 12.61 -12.38
N SER A 32 1.46 12.24 -13.08
CA SER A 32 0.09 12.57 -12.64
C SER A 32 -0.33 11.80 -11.40
N ILE A 33 0.17 10.59 -11.20
CA ILE A 33 -0.06 9.80 -9.98
C ILE A 33 0.72 10.39 -8.81
N GLU A 34 1.97 10.79 -8.99
CA GLU A 34 2.74 11.51 -7.96
C GLU A 34 2.05 12.80 -7.55
N ALA A 35 1.58 13.58 -8.51
CA ALA A 35 0.83 14.80 -8.24
C ALA A 35 -0.47 14.51 -7.48
N LEU A 36 -1.16 13.41 -7.79
CA LEU A 36 -2.34 12.99 -7.04
C LEU A 36 -1.96 12.68 -5.58
N ILE A 37 -0.93 11.86 -5.34
CA ILE A 37 -0.45 11.53 -3.99
C ILE A 37 -0.09 12.80 -3.22
N ASP A 38 0.64 13.73 -3.82
CA ASP A 38 1.05 14.98 -3.19
C ASP A 38 -0.14 15.86 -2.80
N ASN A 39 -1.22 15.84 -3.57
CA ASN A 39 -2.41 16.66 -3.37
C ASN A 39 -3.52 16.00 -2.54
N LEU A 40 -3.37 14.73 -2.16
CA LEU A 40 -4.30 14.07 -1.25
C LEU A 40 -3.86 14.27 0.22
N PRO A 41 -4.82 14.33 1.17
CA PRO A 41 -4.49 14.13 2.58
C PRO A 41 -3.77 12.78 2.79
N ASP A 42 -2.93 12.67 3.81
CA ASP A 42 -2.14 11.46 4.08
C ASP A 42 -3.01 10.21 4.22
N ARG A 43 -4.14 10.32 4.91
CA ARG A 43 -5.15 9.25 5.03
C ARG A 43 -5.61 8.73 3.68
N GLU A 44 -5.98 9.63 2.77
CA GLU A 44 -6.47 9.26 1.44
C GLU A 44 -5.34 8.78 0.53
N ALA A 45 -4.15 9.31 0.65
CA ALA A 45 -2.97 8.83 -0.07
C ALA A 45 -2.61 7.40 0.35
N LEU A 46 -2.67 7.09 1.65
CA LEU A 46 -2.50 5.73 2.15
C LEU A 46 -3.61 4.81 1.66
N ALA A 47 -4.87 5.25 1.72
CA ALA A 47 -6.01 4.48 1.21
C ALA A 47 -5.90 4.18 -0.29
N LEU A 48 -5.44 5.14 -1.10
CA LEU A 48 -5.17 4.94 -2.53
C LEU A 48 -4.15 3.82 -2.75
N THR A 49 -3.08 3.81 -1.96
CA THR A 49 -2.04 2.79 -2.07
C THR A 49 -2.55 1.42 -1.62
N ILE A 50 -3.23 1.33 -0.48
CA ILE A 50 -3.86 0.09 0.00
C ILE A 50 -4.84 -0.43 -1.07
N PHE A 51 -5.67 0.43 -1.64
CA PHE A 51 -6.58 0.07 -2.71
C PHE A 51 -5.83 -0.52 -3.91
N SER A 52 -4.76 0.14 -4.35
CA SER A 52 -3.97 -0.27 -5.51
C SER A 52 -3.27 -1.62 -5.30
N GLU A 53 -2.87 -1.93 -4.08
CA GLU A 53 -2.16 -3.14 -3.69
C GLU A 53 -3.08 -4.29 -3.27
N SER A 54 -4.40 -4.06 -3.23
CA SER A 54 -5.39 -5.02 -2.77
C SER A 54 -6.36 -5.41 -3.89
N ILE A 55 -6.95 -6.62 -3.78
CA ILE A 55 -8.19 -6.96 -4.49
C ILE A 55 -9.33 -6.69 -3.53
N VAL A 56 -9.83 -5.46 -3.51
CA VAL A 56 -10.73 -4.93 -2.47
C VAL A 56 -12.01 -5.77 -2.31
N SER A 57 -12.48 -6.39 -3.39
CA SER A 57 -13.65 -7.28 -3.35
C SER A 57 -13.39 -8.62 -2.63
N LYS A 58 -12.14 -9.02 -2.47
CA LYS A 58 -11.75 -10.34 -1.94
C LYS A 58 -10.92 -10.25 -0.66
N ASP A 59 -10.04 -9.26 -0.58
CA ASP A 59 -9.09 -9.15 0.52
C ASP A 59 -9.79 -8.78 1.83
N SER A 60 -9.34 -9.38 2.93
CA SER A 60 -9.89 -9.12 4.26
C SER A 60 -9.51 -7.71 4.75
N PRO A 61 -10.33 -7.09 5.62
CA PRO A 61 -9.98 -5.82 6.26
C PRO A 61 -8.63 -5.89 6.99
N ASP A 62 -8.33 -7.01 7.62
CA ASP A 62 -7.08 -7.21 8.36
C ASP A 62 -5.86 -7.27 7.44
N SER A 63 -5.95 -7.93 6.29
CA SER A 63 -4.84 -7.95 5.33
C SER A 63 -4.61 -6.57 4.70
N MET A 64 -5.68 -5.84 4.42
CA MET A 64 -5.59 -4.47 3.90
C MET A 64 -4.96 -3.52 4.93
N ARG A 65 -5.35 -3.61 6.21
CA ARG A 65 -4.73 -2.88 7.31
C ARG A 65 -3.24 -3.21 7.39
N ALA A 66 -2.87 -4.49 7.37
CA ALA A 66 -1.49 -4.94 7.46
C ALA A 66 -0.61 -4.39 6.31
N ILE A 67 -1.15 -4.25 5.09
CA ILE A 67 -0.49 -3.54 3.99
C ILE A 67 -0.18 -2.09 4.39
N GLY A 68 -1.16 -1.38 4.96
CA GLY A 68 -0.99 -0.01 5.46
C GLY A 68 0.08 0.08 6.56
N GLU A 69 0.10 -0.85 7.51
CA GLU A 69 1.12 -0.92 8.57
C GLU A 69 2.52 -1.15 8.00
N THR A 70 2.66 -1.96 6.96
CA THR A 70 3.94 -2.15 6.26
C THR A 70 4.46 -0.83 5.66
N VAL A 71 3.56 -0.01 5.12
CA VAL A 71 3.92 1.34 4.63
C VAL A 71 4.41 2.21 5.77
N LEU A 72 3.69 2.24 6.90
CA LEU A 72 4.07 3.05 8.06
C LEU A 72 5.38 2.58 8.70
N ASN A 73 5.63 1.29 8.73
CA ASN A 73 6.91 0.74 9.17
C ASN A 73 8.07 1.29 8.33
N ARG A 74 7.88 1.42 7.02
CA ARG A 74 8.90 2.04 6.14
C ARG A 74 9.09 3.52 6.43
N VAL A 75 8.03 4.26 6.75
CA VAL A 75 8.12 5.69 7.15
C VAL A 75 8.93 5.82 8.44
N ASN A 76 8.73 4.92 9.38
CA ASN A 76 9.35 4.95 10.71
C ASN A 76 10.75 4.34 10.73
N ASP A 77 11.13 3.60 9.69
CA ASP A 77 12.44 2.96 9.61
C ASP A 77 13.57 4.00 9.51
N LYS A 78 14.46 3.99 10.47
CA LYS A 78 15.67 4.82 10.50
C LYS A 78 16.92 4.04 10.11
N THR A 79 16.74 2.81 9.66
CA THR A 79 17.83 1.97 9.16
C THR A 79 18.22 2.35 7.74
N TYR A 80 19.19 1.68 7.18
CA TYR A 80 19.73 1.97 5.85
C TYR A 80 18.73 1.81 4.70
N SER A 81 17.67 1.00 4.91
CA SER A 81 16.73 0.65 3.85
C SER A 81 15.88 1.83 3.39
N PHE A 82 15.37 2.62 4.34
CA PHE A 82 14.37 3.66 4.08
C PHE A 82 14.77 5.03 4.64
N LYS A 83 16.04 5.19 5.05
CA LYS A 83 16.54 6.40 5.73
C LYS A 83 16.29 7.72 5.01
N ASN A 84 16.12 7.69 3.70
CA ASN A 84 15.87 8.87 2.87
C ASN A 84 14.39 9.10 2.58
N GLN A 85 13.50 8.27 3.15
CA GLN A 85 12.05 8.35 2.99
C GLN A 85 11.45 8.78 4.34
N ASN A 86 11.35 10.10 4.55
CA ASN A 86 11.03 10.66 5.86
C ASN A 86 9.55 10.93 6.06
N THR A 87 8.75 10.92 5.01
CA THR A 87 7.31 11.17 5.05
C THR A 87 6.55 10.01 4.42
N LEU A 88 5.26 9.90 4.76
CA LEU A 88 4.36 8.94 4.13
C LEU A 88 4.41 9.07 2.60
N LYS A 89 4.30 10.28 2.09
CA LYS A 89 4.29 10.54 0.64
C LYS A 89 5.62 10.17 -0.04
N ASP A 90 6.74 10.34 0.65
CA ASP A 90 8.05 9.88 0.13
C ASP A 90 8.04 8.35 -0.07
N VAL A 91 7.54 7.60 0.92
CA VAL A 91 7.41 6.15 0.85
C VAL A 91 6.47 5.74 -0.27
N LEU A 92 5.29 6.37 -0.38
CA LEU A 92 4.30 6.03 -1.41
C LEU A 92 4.80 6.31 -2.84
N LYS A 93 5.59 7.37 -3.03
CA LYS A 93 6.19 7.73 -4.31
C LYS A 93 7.53 7.05 -4.59
N SER A 94 8.00 6.20 -3.69
CA SER A 94 9.28 5.51 -3.86
C SER A 94 9.32 4.68 -5.14
N ARG A 95 10.50 4.62 -5.74
CA ARG A 95 10.75 3.94 -7.00
C ARG A 95 11.74 2.79 -6.82
N SER A 96 11.54 1.72 -7.53
CA SER A 96 12.45 0.59 -7.59
C SER A 96 13.01 0.40 -9.00
N ASN A 97 14.27 0.00 -9.10
CA ASN A 97 14.86 -0.41 -10.38
C ASN A 97 14.46 -1.87 -10.64
N LYS A 98 13.37 -2.06 -11.38
CA LYS A 98 13.03 -3.38 -11.94
C LYS A 98 13.34 -3.37 -13.43
N GLY A 99 14.37 -4.11 -13.85
CA GLY A 99 14.73 -4.29 -15.24
C GLY A 99 15.23 -3.02 -15.96
N GLU A 100 15.48 -3.13 -17.23
CA GLU A 100 16.13 -2.15 -18.12
C GLU A 100 15.64 -0.69 -17.94
N GLY A 101 16.25 0.04 -17.03
CA GLY A 101 16.25 1.51 -17.02
C GLY A 101 14.99 2.25 -16.58
N SER A 102 13.85 1.61 -16.37
CA SER A 102 12.65 2.32 -15.93
C SER A 102 12.37 2.12 -14.43
N LYS A 103 12.47 3.21 -13.68
CA LYS A 103 12.12 3.22 -12.27
C LYS A 103 10.60 3.14 -12.11
N MET A 104 10.10 1.97 -11.73
CA MET A 104 8.69 1.74 -11.43
C MET A 104 8.37 2.17 -9.99
N PHE A 105 7.09 2.45 -9.69
CA PHE A 105 6.67 2.59 -8.31
C PHE A 105 7.01 1.33 -7.49
N SER A 106 7.50 1.53 -6.28
CA SER A 106 7.74 0.41 -5.35
C SER A 106 6.43 -0.30 -4.99
N TYR A 107 5.34 0.44 -4.89
CA TYR A 107 3.98 -0.07 -4.85
C TYR A 107 3.46 -0.19 -6.28
N GLU A 108 3.64 -1.35 -6.89
CA GLU A 108 3.43 -1.56 -8.32
C GLU A 108 1.97 -1.36 -8.74
N GLY A 109 1.02 -1.57 -7.84
CA GLY A 109 -0.38 -1.26 -8.08
C GLY A 109 -0.65 0.20 -8.45
N LEU A 110 0.27 1.12 -8.10
CA LEU A 110 0.22 2.52 -8.50
C LEU A 110 0.72 2.76 -9.94
N GLU A 111 1.36 1.77 -10.58
CA GLU A 111 1.78 1.94 -11.97
C GLU A 111 0.58 2.22 -12.88
N PRO A 112 0.75 3.13 -13.86
CA PRO A 112 -0.37 3.54 -14.73
C PRO A 112 -1.11 2.39 -15.37
N LYS A 113 -0.39 1.36 -15.82
CA LYS A 113 -1.00 0.19 -16.48
C LYS A 113 -1.92 -0.62 -15.55
N TYR A 114 -1.67 -0.60 -14.24
CA TYR A 114 -2.47 -1.34 -13.25
C TYR A 114 -3.55 -0.46 -12.61
N LEU A 115 -3.23 0.81 -12.34
CA LEU A 115 -4.17 1.71 -11.69
C LEU A 115 -5.27 2.20 -12.63
N THR A 116 -4.94 2.47 -13.90
CA THR A 116 -5.90 3.02 -14.88
C THR A 116 -7.21 2.21 -14.96
N PRO A 117 -7.18 0.87 -15.17
CA PRO A 117 -8.41 0.09 -15.27
C PRO A 117 -9.19 0.00 -13.95
N ARG A 118 -8.56 0.31 -12.82
CA ARG A 118 -9.17 0.22 -11.49
C ARG A 118 -9.77 1.52 -10.97
N LEU A 119 -9.51 2.65 -11.62
CA LEU A 119 -10.06 3.95 -11.19
C LEU A 119 -11.60 3.97 -11.16
N PRO A 120 -12.35 3.40 -12.11
CA PRO A 120 -13.80 3.31 -12.01
C PRO A 120 -14.25 2.52 -10.77
N GLU A 121 -13.56 1.44 -10.42
CA GLU A 121 -13.82 0.64 -9.22
C GLU A 121 -13.59 1.47 -7.95
N MET A 122 -12.55 2.30 -7.93
CA MET A 122 -12.22 3.18 -6.81
C MET A 122 -13.31 4.23 -6.54
N LEU A 123 -14.07 4.64 -7.57
CA LEU A 123 -15.21 5.55 -7.41
C LEU A 123 -16.43 4.86 -6.79
N ASN A 124 -16.41 3.55 -6.59
CA ASN A 124 -17.43 2.84 -5.83
C ASN A 124 -17.21 3.10 -4.32
N ASN A 125 -18.17 3.82 -3.70
CA ASN A 125 -18.06 4.19 -2.29
C ASN A 125 -17.75 3.02 -1.37
N LYS A 126 -18.36 1.86 -1.59
CA LYS A 126 -18.13 0.66 -0.77
C LYS A 126 -16.66 0.22 -0.78
N TYR A 127 -16.03 0.23 -1.93
CA TYR A 127 -14.63 -0.18 -2.06
C TYR A 127 -13.67 0.87 -1.55
N TRP A 128 -13.96 2.14 -1.85
CA TRP A 128 -13.18 3.24 -1.30
C TRP A 128 -13.25 3.31 0.22
N GLN A 129 -14.46 3.15 0.79
CA GLN A 129 -14.65 3.11 2.24
C GLN A 129 -13.81 1.99 2.88
N LYS A 130 -13.82 0.79 2.30
CA LYS A 130 -13.00 -0.32 2.79
C LYS A 130 -11.51 0.01 2.82
N ALA A 131 -11.01 0.73 1.82
CA ALA A 131 -9.62 1.19 1.79
C ALA A 131 -9.35 2.32 2.81
N LEU A 132 -10.30 3.23 3.00
CA LEU A 132 -10.20 4.28 4.03
C LEU A 132 -10.19 3.69 5.43
N ASP A 133 -11.08 2.74 5.72
CA ASP A 133 -11.12 2.05 7.02
C ASP A 133 -9.81 1.33 7.31
N ALA A 134 -9.23 0.68 6.30
CA ALA A 134 -7.92 0.05 6.43
C ALA A 134 -6.80 1.06 6.69
N ALA A 135 -6.85 2.22 6.04
CA ALA A 135 -5.89 3.30 6.28
C ALA A 135 -6.05 3.89 7.69
N ASP A 136 -7.28 4.13 8.13
CA ASP A 136 -7.56 4.61 9.48
C ASP A 136 -7.06 3.64 10.54
N ASN A 137 -7.40 2.37 10.41
CA ASN A 137 -6.97 1.32 11.33
C ASN A 137 -5.44 1.16 11.37
N ALA A 138 -4.74 1.40 10.25
CA ALA A 138 -3.29 1.39 10.24
C ALA A 138 -2.69 2.64 10.89
N LEU A 139 -3.34 3.80 10.76
CA LEU A 139 -2.90 5.07 11.35
C LEU A 139 -3.24 5.18 12.84
N GLU A 140 -4.28 4.49 13.31
CA GLU A 140 -4.66 4.48 14.70
C GLU A 140 -3.60 3.74 15.55
N THR A 141 -3.06 4.46 16.52
CA THR A 141 -2.07 3.94 17.47
C THR A 141 -2.69 3.66 18.85
N GLU A 142 -3.94 3.19 18.89
CA GLU A 142 -4.60 2.88 20.16
C GLU A 142 -3.86 1.75 20.89
N PRO A 143 -3.56 1.91 22.18
CA PRO A 143 -2.82 0.91 22.96
C PRO A 143 -3.48 -0.46 22.99
N ASP A 144 -4.82 -0.51 22.94
CA ASP A 144 -5.59 -1.75 23.00
C ASP A 144 -5.48 -2.58 21.69
N MET A 145 -5.02 -1.97 20.60
CA MET A 145 -4.84 -2.61 19.31
C MET A 145 -3.39 -3.07 19.06
N GLU A 146 -2.49 -2.81 20.01
CA GLU A 146 -1.05 -3.13 19.85
C GLU A 146 -0.80 -4.62 19.56
N GLN A 147 -1.62 -5.50 20.12
CA GLN A 147 -1.55 -6.94 19.86
C GLN A 147 -1.86 -7.36 18.43
N TYR A 148 -2.51 -6.50 17.64
CA TYR A 148 -2.87 -6.75 16.24
C TYR A 148 -1.95 -6.06 15.25
N LYS A 149 -1.00 -5.26 15.72
CA LYS A 149 -0.04 -4.58 14.85
C LYS A 149 1.01 -5.56 14.34
N LEU A 150 1.41 -5.33 13.11
CA LEU A 150 2.64 -5.95 12.60
C LEU A 150 3.84 -5.42 13.39
N ARG A 151 4.84 -6.28 13.55
CA ARG A 151 6.13 -5.87 14.08
C ARG A 151 6.74 -4.76 13.21
N ASP A 152 7.47 -3.85 13.83
CA ASP A 152 8.09 -2.68 13.18
C ASP A 152 9.11 -3.04 12.10
N ASP A 153 9.61 -4.28 12.09
CA ASP A 153 10.58 -4.79 11.12
C ASP A 153 9.94 -5.49 9.90
N VAL A 154 8.61 -5.44 9.78
CA VAL A 154 7.89 -5.98 8.63
C VAL A 154 7.78 -4.92 7.55
N PHE A 155 8.54 -5.08 6.48
CA PHE A 155 8.63 -4.11 5.39
C PHE A 155 8.14 -4.62 4.05
N THR A 156 7.81 -5.90 3.93
CA THR A 156 7.38 -6.47 2.67
C THR A 156 6.31 -7.54 2.86
N TYR A 157 5.52 -7.73 1.84
CA TYR A 157 4.44 -8.70 1.79
C TYR A 157 4.25 -9.20 0.36
N GLY A 158 3.61 -10.35 0.23
CA GLY A 158 3.21 -10.91 -1.06
C GLY A 158 1.93 -11.71 -0.90
N ARG A 159 1.12 -11.77 -1.95
CA ARG A 159 -0.05 -12.64 -1.94
C ARG A 159 0.38 -14.10 -1.80
N VAL A 160 -0.35 -14.85 -1.01
CA VAL A 160 -0.12 -16.30 -0.84
C VAL A 160 -0.08 -16.98 -2.20
N GLY A 161 0.94 -17.79 -2.44
CA GLY A 161 1.24 -18.44 -3.71
C GLY A 161 2.52 -17.95 -4.33
N GLU A 162 2.57 -17.81 -5.65
CA GLU A 162 3.79 -17.53 -6.41
C GLU A 162 4.52 -16.24 -5.96
N ALA A 163 3.78 -15.16 -5.67
CA ALA A 163 4.37 -13.92 -5.18
C ALA A 163 5.07 -14.11 -3.83
N SER A 164 4.44 -14.83 -2.90
CA SER A 164 5.03 -15.17 -1.61
C SER A 164 6.23 -16.10 -1.75
N ASP A 165 6.18 -17.09 -2.64
CA ASP A 165 7.28 -18.04 -2.87
C ASP A 165 8.54 -17.35 -3.38
N ARG A 166 8.40 -16.30 -4.20
CA ARG A 166 9.53 -15.45 -4.61
C ARG A 166 10.14 -14.69 -3.43
N LEU A 167 9.31 -14.15 -2.54
CA LEU A 167 9.81 -13.48 -1.34
C LEU A 167 10.54 -14.43 -0.41
N LYS A 168 10.06 -15.67 -0.27
CA LYS A 168 10.73 -16.73 0.51
C LYS A 168 12.11 -17.09 -0.05
N SER A 169 12.29 -17.00 -1.35
CA SER A 169 13.58 -17.29 -1.98
C SER A 169 14.68 -16.26 -1.67
N ASN A 170 14.29 -15.06 -1.23
CA ASN A 170 15.21 -14.02 -0.84
C ASN A 170 15.72 -14.26 0.60
N LYS A 171 17.02 -14.55 0.76
CA LYS A 171 17.65 -14.85 2.05
C LYS A 171 17.56 -13.74 3.11
N ARG A 172 17.14 -12.53 2.71
CA ARG A 172 16.93 -11.40 3.62
C ARG A 172 15.54 -11.32 4.20
N ASN A 173 14.60 -12.03 3.59
CA ASN A 173 13.22 -12.06 4.03
C ASN A 173 13.03 -13.24 4.97
N GLU A 174 12.51 -12.96 6.15
CA GLU A 174 12.08 -13.97 7.10
C GLU A 174 10.55 -13.94 7.16
N TYR A 175 9.94 -15.06 6.82
CA TYR A 175 8.48 -15.21 6.95
C TYR A 175 8.07 -15.01 8.40
N LEU A 176 7.08 -14.15 8.61
CA LEU A 176 6.57 -13.86 9.93
C LEU A 176 5.18 -14.44 10.14
N THR A 177 4.24 -14.12 9.27
CA THR A 177 2.83 -14.48 9.45
C THR A 177 2.05 -14.36 8.14
N THR A 178 0.91 -15.03 8.10
CA THR A 178 -0.12 -14.84 7.06
C THR A 178 -1.32 -14.11 7.66
N ILE A 179 -1.76 -13.07 7.01
CA ILE A 179 -2.98 -12.33 7.36
C ILE A 179 -3.87 -12.29 6.12
N GLY A 180 -5.00 -13.00 6.18
CA GLY A 180 -5.87 -13.15 5.03
C GLY A 180 -5.12 -13.77 3.84
N GLU A 181 -5.10 -13.06 2.74
CA GLU A 181 -4.53 -13.52 1.46
C GLU A 181 -3.06 -13.12 1.27
N HIS A 182 -2.40 -12.57 2.29
CA HIS A 182 -1.04 -12.08 2.20
C HIS A 182 -0.12 -12.70 3.25
N ASP A 183 1.08 -13.04 2.82
CA ASP A 183 2.22 -13.40 3.67
C ASP A 183 3.07 -12.15 3.93
N PHE A 184 3.45 -11.95 5.18
CA PHE A 184 4.25 -10.82 5.64
C PHE A 184 5.62 -11.27 6.08
N TYR A 185 6.64 -10.48 5.73
CA TYR A 185 8.04 -10.79 5.95
C TYR A 185 8.73 -9.66 6.69
N SER A 186 9.51 -10.01 7.70
CA SER A 186 10.54 -9.13 8.24
C SER A 186 11.76 -9.13 7.33
N ARG A 187 12.58 -8.11 7.45
CA ARG A 187 13.78 -7.97 6.66
C ARG A 187 15.00 -7.70 7.53
N THR A 188 16.04 -8.52 7.33
CA THR A 188 17.32 -8.32 8.01
C THR A 188 18.08 -7.17 7.33
N PRO A 189 18.54 -6.15 8.08
CA PRO A 189 19.37 -5.08 7.54
C PRO A 189 20.65 -5.64 6.93
N GLU A 190 21.11 -5.06 5.82
CA GLU A 190 22.46 -5.36 5.31
C GLU A 190 23.53 -4.88 6.29
N LYS A 191 24.42 -5.77 6.69
CA LYS A 191 25.63 -5.36 7.36
C LYS A 191 26.54 -4.65 6.35
N GLY A 192 26.50 -3.31 6.33
CA GLY A 192 27.52 -2.48 5.68
C GLY A 192 27.42 -2.25 4.17
N GLY A 193 26.35 -2.67 3.49
CA GLY A 193 26.12 -2.38 2.08
C GLY A 193 24.89 -1.49 1.88
N GLY A 194 25.01 -0.42 1.10
CA GLY A 194 23.84 0.33 0.66
C GLY A 194 22.85 -0.63 -0.03
N ILE A 195 21.57 -0.57 0.34
CA ILE A 195 20.55 -1.38 -0.31
C ILE A 195 20.42 -0.87 -1.74
N SER A 196 20.67 -1.74 -2.71
CA SER A 196 20.21 -1.50 -4.04
C SER A 196 18.67 -1.41 -4.01
N SER A 197 18.14 -0.45 -4.74
CA SER A 197 16.69 -0.22 -4.90
C SER A 197 15.95 -1.44 -5.48
N GLU A 198 16.66 -2.49 -5.84
CA GLU A 198 16.15 -3.72 -6.46
C GLU A 198 15.22 -4.56 -5.60
N THR A 199 15.22 -4.34 -4.30
CA THR A 199 14.51 -5.22 -3.36
C THR A 199 13.19 -4.66 -2.85
N MET A 200 12.77 -3.50 -3.31
CA MET A 200 11.54 -2.84 -2.83
C MET A 200 10.28 -3.13 -3.66
N GLY A 201 10.39 -3.90 -4.71
CA GLY A 201 9.35 -3.99 -5.71
C GLY A 201 8.78 -5.37 -5.99
N GLU A 202 8.94 -6.36 -5.11
CA GLU A 202 8.48 -7.72 -5.40
C GLU A 202 7.05 -8.03 -4.89
N SER A 203 6.26 -7.02 -4.54
CA SER A 203 4.93 -7.27 -3.97
C SER A 203 3.81 -7.43 -5.00
N SER A 204 4.09 -7.47 -6.28
CA SER A 204 3.01 -7.29 -7.23
C SER A 204 3.08 -8.11 -8.49
N GLU A 205 2.63 -9.33 -8.44
CA GLU A 205 2.06 -10.02 -9.58
C GLU A 205 0.54 -10.17 -9.48
N PHE A 206 -0.12 -9.12 -9.04
CA PHE A 206 -1.57 -9.10 -8.86
C PHE A 206 -2.37 -9.02 -10.15
N TYR A 207 -1.72 -8.77 -11.30
CA TYR A 207 -2.40 -8.22 -12.46
C TYR A 207 -2.17 -9.00 -13.75
N ARG A 208 -1.91 -10.28 -13.62
CA ARG A 208 -1.98 -11.19 -14.76
C ARG A 208 -3.23 -12.03 -14.76
#